data_d744cc2fceb90ec1d5fdd460701b835a
#
_entry.id   d744cc2fceb90ec1d5fdd460701b835a
#
_cell.length_a   1.000
_cell.length_b   1.000
_cell.length_c   1.000
_cell.angle_alpha   90.00
_cell.angle_beta   90.00
_cell.angle_gamma   90.00
#
_symmetry.space_group_name_H-M   'P 1'
#
loop_
_entity.id
_entity.type
_entity.pdbx_description
1 polymer ?
#
loop_
_entity_poly.entity_id
_entity_poly.type
_entity_poly.pdbx_seq_one_letter_code
_entity_poly.pdbx_strand_id
1 'polypeptide(L)'
;MIAYIDESGLPHPKDSTKNPVLAAVCIPKEEVRSIMQKMYKIKLDIFGENDVELKAVNVLKPKSLTRNINNKNFADRVVHEVINTTLNLKIFAIVMDQISTPLLTSNDTFPNHYRFLLQRINGYSTIRGKKCIVSFDSQNEGNDKLISNKMKNYLFRSGEGNNCSSIIESAFFVSSKVEESIQLADLCAGIIRHYYEHCIDAIELDSFSAWITEMYYIIQSRTCLVPSPLGDRQLQGIYKLPRKFLI
;
A
#
# COMPACT_ATOMS: atom_id res chain seq x y z
N MET A 1 -14.37 1.34 8.32
CA MET A 1 -12.98 1.60 7.90
C MET A 1 -12.86 1.31 6.42
N ILE A 2 -12.00 2.00 5.70
CA ILE A 2 -11.67 1.69 4.31
C ILE A 2 -10.16 1.41 4.22
N ALA A 3 -9.78 0.35 3.54
CA ALA A 3 -8.40 0.02 3.22
C ALA A 3 -8.19 0.24 1.72
N TYR A 4 -7.38 1.22 1.38
CA TYR A 4 -6.98 1.51 0.01
C TYR A 4 -5.70 0.76 -0.29
N ILE A 5 -5.70 -0.04 -1.36
CA ILE A 5 -4.60 -0.95 -1.70
C ILE A 5 -4.06 -0.59 -3.07
N ASP A 6 -2.75 -0.44 -3.14
CA ASP A 6 -2.03 -0.27 -4.39
C ASP A 6 -0.68 -1.00 -4.34
N GLU A 7 -0.09 -1.17 -5.50
CA GLU A 7 1.15 -1.88 -5.72
C GLU A 7 2.25 -0.99 -6.28
N SER A 8 3.50 -1.32 -5.97
CA SER A 8 4.66 -0.70 -6.60
C SER A 8 5.63 -1.76 -7.08
N GLY A 9 5.86 -1.80 -8.39
CA GLY A 9 6.78 -2.73 -9.03
C GLY A 9 6.30 -4.19 -9.05
N LEU A 10 4.98 -4.45 -9.08
CA LEU A 10 4.47 -5.80 -9.30
C LEU A 10 4.94 -6.32 -10.68
N PRO A 11 5.24 -7.62 -10.80
CA PRO A 11 6.10 -8.09 -11.86
C PRO A 11 5.47 -7.93 -13.22
N HIS A 12 6.11 -7.12 -14.02
CA HIS A 12 6.06 -7.22 -15.47
C HIS A 12 7.33 -7.94 -15.92
N PRO A 13 7.30 -8.83 -16.91
CA PRO A 13 8.50 -9.59 -17.35
C PRO A 13 9.70 -8.73 -17.74
N LYS A 14 9.48 -7.43 -17.98
CA LYS A 14 10.51 -6.44 -18.33
C LYS A 14 10.83 -5.46 -17.20
N ASP A 15 10.24 -5.60 -16.02
CA ASP A 15 10.50 -4.72 -14.89
C ASP A 15 11.73 -5.21 -14.12
N SER A 16 12.64 -4.29 -13.80
CA SER A 16 13.86 -4.55 -13.03
C SER A 16 13.66 -4.44 -11.51
N THR A 17 12.45 -4.26 -11.05
CA THR A 17 12.10 -4.13 -9.62
C THR A 17 12.55 -5.36 -8.84
N LYS A 18 13.37 -5.15 -7.81
CA LYS A 18 13.90 -6.24 -6.97
C LYS A 18 12.98 -6.59 -5.81
N ASN A 19 12.31 -5.59 -5.26
CA ASN A 19 11.44 -5.75 -4.10
C ASN A 19 10.06 -5.14 -4.37
N PRO A 20 9.20 -5.81 -5.17
CA PRO A 20 7.81 -5.37 -5.35
C PRO A 20 7.10 -5.25 -4.02
N VAL A 21 6.21 -4.27 -3.90
CA VAL A 21 5.45 -4.00 -2.67
C VAL A 21 3.96 -3.96 -2.99
N LEU A 22 3.17 -4.62 -2.15
CA LEU A 22 1.73 -4.41 -2.07
C LEU A 22 1.45 -3.72 -0.74
N ALA A 23 0.87 -2.51 -0.78
CA ALA A 23 0.60 -1.72 0.40
C ALA A 23 -0.89 -1.42 0.58
N ALA A 24 -1.31 -1.26 1.83
CA ALA A 24 -2.65 -0.83 2.21
C ALA A 24 -2.57 0.36 3.17
N VAL A 25 -3.34 1.40 2.87
CA VAL A 25 -3.58 2.52 3.78
C VAL A 25 -4.98 2.36 4.36
N CYS A 26 -5.06 2.03 5.65
CA CYS A 26 -6.30 1.82 6.37
C CYS A 26 -6.74 3.12 7.03
N ILE A 27 -7.87 3.67 6.59
CA ILE A 27 -8.41 4.95 7.04
C ILE A 27 -9.74 4.74 7.76
N PRO A 28 -9.89 5.20 9.02
CA PRO A 28 -11.20 5.27 9.65
C PRO A 28 -12.15 6.13 8.83
N LYS A 29 -13.40 5.69 8.69
CA LYS A 29 -14.39 6.41 7.86
C LYS A 29 -14.57 7.87 8.26
N GLU A 30 -14.38 8.16 9.54
CA GLU A 30 -14.50 9.49 10.14
C GLU A 30 -13.39 10.45 9.66
N GLU A 31 -12.23 9.90 9.28
CA GLU A 31 -11.04 10.66 8.87
C GLU A 31 -10.89 10.80 7.35
N VAL A 32 -11.64 10.04 6.54
CA VAL A 32 -11.52 10.05 5.08
C VAL A 32 -11.69 11.46 4.52
N ARG A 33 -12.75 12.17 4.92
CA ARG A 33 -13.03 13.53 4.42
C ARG A 33 -11.88 14.51 4.76
N SER A 34 -11.37 14.44 5.97
CA SER A 34 -10.28 15.32 6.42
C SER A 34 -8.98 15.06 5.65
N ILE A 35 -8.67 13.78 5.36
CA ILE A 35 -7.51 13.39 4.56
C ILE A 35 -7.66 13.90 3.13
N MET A 36 -8.84 13.71 2.51
CA MET A 36 -9.11 14.19 1.15
C MET A 36 -8.98 15.71 1.05
N GLN A 37 -9.50 16.45 2.03
CA GLN A 37 -9.36 17.90 2.07
C GLN A 37 -7.90 18.35 2.17
N LYS A 38 -7.07 17.65 2.94
CA LYS A 38 -5.63 17.94 3.02
C LYS A 38 -4.94 17.64 1.68
N MET A 39 -5.21 16.48 1.07
CA MET A 39 -4.64 16.11 -0.24
C MET A 39 -5.01 17.14 -1.31
N TYR A 40 -6.29 17.49 -1.40
CA TYR A 40 -6.80 18.53 -2.29
C TYR A 40 -6.06 19.86 -2.12
N LYS A 41 -5.92 20.33 -0.87
CA LYS A 41 -5.23 21.60 -0.56
C LYS A 41 -3.74 21.53 -0.94
N ILE A 42 -3.07 20.43 -0.63
CA ILE A 42 -1.65 20.24 -0.99
C ILE A 42 -1.45 20.32 -2.50
N LYS A 43 -2.34 19.68 -3.29
CA LYS A 43 -2.28 19.77 -4.76
C LYS A 43 -2.48 21.18 -5.26
N LEU A 44 -3.49 21.89 -4.78
CA LEU A 44 -3.73 23.29 -5.15
C LEU A 44 -2.53 24.20 -4.80
N ASP A 45 -1.99 24.06 -3.60
CA ASP A 45 -0.87 24.90 -3.13
C ASP A 45 0.40 24.69 -3.98
N ILE A 46 0.64 23.47 -4.48
CA ILE A 46 1.89 23.12 -5.17
C ILE A 46 1.76 23.22 -6.69
N PHE A 47 0.63 22.78 -7.25
CA PHE A 47 0.45 22.68 -8.70
C PHE A 47 -0.51 23.72 -9.27
N GLY A 48 -1.28 24.43 -8.42
CA GLY A 48 -2.31 25.36 -8.84
C GLY A 48 -3.62 24.70 -9.30
N GLU A 49 -3.67 23.38 -9.31
CA GLU A 49 -4.81 22.58 -9.75
C GLU A 49 -4.93 21.30 -8.90
N ASN A 50 -6.12 20.72 -8.82
CA ASN A 50 -6.40 19.57 -7.95
C ASN A 50 -6.60 18.25 -8.70
N ASP A 51 -6.77 18.28 -10.01
CA ASP A 51 -7.02 17.12 -10.85
C ASP A 51 -5.73 16.42 -11.35
N VAL A 52 -4.57 16.86 -10.87
CA VAL A 52 -3.29 16.22 -11.19
C VAL A 52 -3.24 14.83 -10.58
N GLU A 53 -3.11 13.81 -11.42
CA GLU A 53 -2.78 12.46 -10.99
C GLU A 53 -1.29 12.35 -10.66
N LEU A 54 -0.97 12.03 -9.42
CA LEU A 54 0.39 11.92 -8.93
C LEU A 54 0.74 10.44 -8.69
N LYS A 55 1.52 9.87 -9.60
CA LYS A 55 2.04 8.50 -9.48
C LYS A 55 3.38 8.48 -8.78
N ALA A 56 3.56 7.57 -7.81
CA ALA A 56 4.82 7.39 -7.08
C ALA A 56 6.02 7.24 -8.02
N VAL A 57 5.86 6.50 -9.12
CA VAL A 57 6.90 6.33 -10.16
C VAL A 57 7.35 7.66 -10.79
N ASN A 58 6.54 8.70 -10.76
CA ASN A 58 6.89 10.04 -11.27
C ASN A 58 7.39 10.97 -10.17
N VAL A 59 6.89 10.81 -8.97
CA VAL A 59 7.20 11.65 -7.79
C VAL A 59 8.53 11.23 -7.17
N LEU A 60 8.75 9.93 -6.96
CA LEU A 60 9.91 9.38 -6.28
C LEU A 60 11.07 9.11 -7.25
N LYS A 61 11.74 10.18 -7.66
CA LYS A 61 12.91 10.14 -8.56
C LYS A 61 14.02 11.06 -8.05
N PRO A 62 15.31 10.73 -8.30
CA PRO A 62 16.41 11.63 -7.93
C PRO A 62 16.25 13.06 -8.46
N LYS A 63 15.68 13.21 -9.67
CA LYS A 63 15.40 14.55 -10.25
C LYS A 63 14.36 15.37 -9.48
N SER A 64 13.56 14.76 -8.62
CA SER A 64 12.61 15.47 -7.75
C SER A 64 13.33 16.31 -6.69
N LEU A 65 14.58 15.97 -6.34
CA LEU A 65 15.39 16.78 -5.42
C LEU A 65 15.97 18.05 -6.07
N THR A 66 16.01 18.15 -7.39
CA THR A 66 16.71 19.22 -8.10
C THR A 66 15.87 19.91 -9.16
N ARG A 67 15.25 19.18 -10.06
CA ARG A 67 14.54 19.74 -11.24
C ARG A 67 13.03 19.76 -11.07
N ASN A 68 12.47 18.77 -10.38
CA ASN A 68 11.02 18.62 -10.17
C ASN A 68 10.68 18.83 -8.69
N ILE A 69 11.09 19.96 -8.14
CA ILE A 69 10.96 20.25 -6.70
C ILE A 69 9.51 20.20 -6.20
N ASN A 70 8.53 20.46 -7.07
CA ASN A 70 7.11 20.34 -6.72
C ASN A 70 6.75 18.87 -6.38
N ASN A 71 7.35 17.90 -7.05
CA ASN A 71 7.14 16.48 -6.73
C ASN A 71 7.68 16.14 -5.33
N LYS A 72 8.89 16.66 -5.00
CA LYS A 72 9.45 16.52 -3.65
C LYS A 72 8.54 17.15 -2.61
N ASN A 73 8.17 18.42 -2.83
CA ASN A 73 7.31 19.17 -1.91
C ASN A 73 5.96 18.47 -1.70
N PHE A 74 5.40 17.86 -2.76
CA PHE A 74 4.18 17.07 -2.63
C PHE A 74 4.39 15.85 -1.75
N ALA A 75 5.41 15.02 -2.02
CA ALA A 75 5.69 13.83 -1.21
C ALA A 75 5.94 14.21 0.26
N ASP A 76 6.77 15.22 0.51
CA ASP A 76 7.07 15.68 1.86
C ASP A 76 5.80 16.13 2.60
N ARG A 77 4.99 16.98 1.98
CA ARG A 77 3.76 17.47 2.60
C ARG A 77 2.75 16.34 2.86
N VAL A 78 2.59 15.41 1.91
CA VAL A 78 1.70 14.27 2.12
C VAL A 78 2.18 13.40 3.27
N VAL A 79 3.47 13.11 3.33
CA VAL A 79 4.02 12.28 4.42
C VAL A 79 3.94 13.02 5.76
N HIS A 80 4.32 14.28 5.83
CA HIS A 80 4.36 15.03 7.10
C HIS A 80 2.99 15.56 7.54
N GLU A 81 2.17 16.10 6.64
CA GLU A 81 0.91 16.76 7.00
C GLU A 81 -0.29 15.79 6.96
N VAL A 82 -0.25 14.71 6.18
CA VAL A 82 -1.34 13.73 6.10
C VAL A 82 -1.00 12.48 6.91
N ILE A 83 0.05 11.76 6.54
CA ILE A 83 0.38 10.48 7.18
C ILE A 83 0.79 10.69 8.64
N ASN A 84 1.75 11.60 8.89
CA ASN A 84 2.32 11.80 10.22
C ASN A 84 1.33 12.41 11.23
N THR A 85 0.37 13.19 10.77
CA THR A 85 -0.62 13.84 11.68
C THR A 85 -1.89 13.00 11.91
N THR A 86 -2.17 11.99 11.07
CA THR A 86 -3.39 11.19 11.18
C THR A 86 -3.15 9.95 12.05
N LEU A 87 -3.45 10.04 13.33
CA LEU A 87 -3.09 9.04 14.34
C LEU A 87 -3.72 7.65 14.11
N ASN A 88 -4.96 7.62 13.66
CA ASN A 88 -5.70 6.37 13.46
C ASN A 88 -5.56 5.80 12.03
N LEU A 89 -4.87 6.49 11.14
CA LEU A 89 -4.42 5.92 9.89
C LEU A 89 -3.34 4.87 10.17
N LYS A 90 -3.47 3.69 9.58
CA LYS A 90 -2.46 2.63 9.67
C LYS A 90 -2.08 2.12 8.29
N ILE A 91 -0.80 1.81 8.15
CA ILE A 91 -0.21 1.34 6.90
C ILE A 91 0.27 -0.09 7.10
N PHE A 92 -0.08 -0.95 6.17
CA PHE A 92 0.38 -2.34 6.11
C PHE A 92 1.00 -2.59 4.75
N ALA A 93 2.08 -3.37 4.71
CA ALA A 93 2.70 -3.71 3.43
C ALA A 93 3.32 -5.11 3.44
N ILE A 94 3.31 -5.73 2.27
CA ILE A 94 4.03 -6.96 1.98
C ILE A 94 5.09 -6.63 0.94
N VAL A 95 6.35 -6.80 1.33
CA VAL A 95 7.52 -6.66 0.46
C VAL A 95 7.87 -8.03 -0.09
N MET A 96 8.00 -8.15 -1.41
CA MET A 96 8.23 -9.40 -2.11
C MET A 96 9.64 -9.45 -2.70
N ASP A 97 10.06 -10.65 -3.10
CA ASP A 97 11.24 -10.86 -3.95
C ASP A 97 10.75 -11.09 -5.38
N GLN A 98 11.24 -10.30 -6.34
CA GLN A 98 10.79 -10.37 -7.73
C GLN A 98 10.98 -11.76 -8.36
N ILE A 99 12.07 -12.44 -8.05
CA ILE A 99 12.42 -13.75 -8.66
C ILE A 99 11.35 -14.80 -8.38
N SER A 100 10.58 -14.61 -7.32
CA SER A 100 9.64 -15.58 -6.77
C SER A 100 8.20 -15.05 -6.73
N THR A 101 7.93 -13.85 -7.25
CA THR A 101 6.55 -13.30 -7.25
C THR A 101 5.75 -13.88 -8.41
N PRO A 102 4.75 -14.73 -8.17
CA PRO A 102 3.96 -15.30 -9.24
C PRO A 102 3.09 -14.24 -9.91
N LEU A 103 3.00 -14.32 -11.24
CA LEU A 103 1.99 -13.55 -11.99
C LEU A 103 0.60 -14.05 -11.60
N LEU A 104 -0.34 -13.12 -11.47
CA LEU A 104 -1.74 -13.46 -11.19
C LEU A 104 -2.38 -14.08 -12.45
N THR A 105 -2.52 -15.40 -12.47
CA THR A 105 -3.21 -16.13 -13.56
C THR A 105 -4.56 -16.66 -13.12
N SER A 106 -5.41 -17.03 -14.07
CA SER A 106 -6.75 -17.57 -13.76
C SER A 106 -6.71 -18.86 -12.95
N ASN A 107 -5.67 -19.67 -13.13
CA ASN A 107 -5.53 -21.01 -12.51
C ASN A 107 -4.89 -20.97 -11.12
N ASP A 108 -4.27 -19.84 -10.72
CA ASP A 108 -3.56 -19.75 -9.45
C ASP A 108 -4.51 -19.57 -8.28
N THR A 109 -4.10 -20.03 -7.11
CA THR A 109 -4.71 -19.61 -5.84
C THR A 109 -4.52 -18.13 -5.62
N PHE A 110 -5.29 -17.54 -4.68
CA PHE A 110 -5.07 -16.13 -4.32
C PHE A 110 -3.65 -15.95 -3.77
N PRO A 111 -2.79 -15.13 -4.37
CA PRO A 111 -1.37 -15.07 -4.02
C PRO A 111 -1.12 -14.70 -2.56
N ASN A 112 -0.05 -15.22 -1.97
CA ASN A 112 0.27 -15.06 -0.56
C ASN A 112 0.41 -13.60 -0.13
N HIS A 113 0.95 -12.71 -0.99
CA HIS A 113 1.07 -11.30 -0.65
C HIS A 113 -0.30 -10.62 -0.44
N TYR A 114 -1.30 -10.93 -1.25
CA TYR A 114 -2.67 -10.45 -1.03
C TYR A 114 -3.28 -11.05 0.24
N ARG A 115 -3.15 -12.38 0.43
CA ARG A 115 -3.67 -13.07 1.61
C ARG A 115 -3.08 -12.47 2.89
N PHE A 116 -1.77 -12.30 2.95
CA PHE A 116 -1.08 -11.76 4.12
C PHE A 116 -1.40 -10.29 4.37
N LEU A 117 -1.63 -9.50 3.31
CA LEU A 117 -2.10 -8.13 3.47
C LEU A 117 -3.52 -8.09 4.05
N LEU A 118 -4.46 -8.89 3.50
CA LEU A 118 -5.83 -8.97 4.02
C LEU A 118 -5.88 -9.44 5.48
N GLN A 119 -5.02 -10.37 5.90
CA GLN A 119 -4.92 -10.77 7.31
C GLN A 119 -4.57 -9.60 8.24
N ARG A 120 -3.67 -8.70 7.80
CA ARG A 120 -3.28 -7.51 8.57
C ARG A 120 -4.41 -6.50 8.64
N ILE A 121 -5.07 -6.24 7.52
CA ILE A 121 -6.25 -5.38 7.45
C ILE A 121 -7.34 -5.92 8.37
N ASN A 122 -7.60 -7.23 8.32
CA ASN A 122 -8.57 -7.88 9.22
C ASN A 122 -8.18 -7.73 10.68
N GLY A 123 -6.93 -8.02 11.05
CA GLY A 123 -6.45 -7.92 12.43
C GLY A 123 -6.61 -6.51 12.98
N TYR A 124 -6.26 -5.48 12.20
CA TYR A 124 -6.46 -4.08 12.61
C TYR A 124 -7.94 -3.74 12.75
N SER A 125 -8.77 -4.17 11.81
CA SER A 125 -10.23 -3.96 11.86
C SER A 125 -10.84 -4.61 13.10
N THR A 126 -10.39 -5.80 13.44
CA THR A 126 -10.83 -6.54 14.65
C THR A 126 -10.45 -5.79 15.94
N ILE A 127 -9.19 -5.31 16.06
CA ILE A 127 -8.77 -4.49 17.21
C ILE A 127 -9.64 -3.24 17.36
N ARG A 128 -10.02 -2.63 16.23
CA ARG A 128 -10.87 -1.43 16.21
C ARG A 128 -12.36 -1.70 16.38
N GLY A 129 -12.78 -2.96 16.42
CA GLY A 129 -14.19 -3.34 16.45
C GLY A 129 -14.99 -2.82 15.24
N LYS A 130 -14.37 -2.71 14.05
CA LYS A 130 -14.95 -2.12 12.85
C LYS A 130 -14.92 -3.11 11.68
N LYS A 131 -15.91 -3.04 10.80
CA LYS A 131 -15.84 -3.69 9.48
C LYS A 131 -15.00 -2.83 8.54
N CYS A 132 -14.34 -3.48 7.57
CA CYS A 132 -13.45 -2.87 6.59
C CYS A 132 -13.91 -3.16 5.16
N ILE A 133 -14.09 -2.10 4.38
CA ILE A 133 -14.19 -2.15 2.93
C ILE A 133 -12.77 -2.14 2.37
N VAL A 134 -12.51 -3.01 1.38
CA VAL A 134 -11.23 -3.08 0.68
C VAL A 134 -11.39 -2.49 -0.71
N SER A 135 -10.58 -1.49 -1.03
CA SER A 135 -10.58 -0.79 -2.31
C SER A 135 -9.22 -0.90 -2.98
N PHE A 136 -9.19 -1.40 -4.21
CA PHE A 136 -7.98 -1.59 -5.03
C PHE A 136 -7.89 -0.52 -6.11
N ASP A 137 -6.66 -0.18 -6.55
CA ASP A 137 -6.49 0.55 -7.81
C ASP A 137 -7.01 -0.31 -8.96
N SER A 138 -7.87 0.28 -9.79
CA SER A 138 -8.43 -0.40 -10.97
C SER A 138 -7.40 -0.44 -12.08
N GLN A 139 -7.07 -1.63 -12.54
CA GLN A 139 -6.13 -1.85 -13.64
C GLN A 139 -6.86 -1.99 -14.98
N ASN A 140 -7.74 -2.97 -15.04
CA ASN A 140 -8.65 -3.26 -16.15
C ASN A 140 -9.71 -4.27 -15.68
N GLU A 141 -10.83 -4.33 -16.40
CA GLU A 141 -11.98 -5.18 -16.03
C GLU A 141 -11.61 -6.66 -15.82
N GLY A 142 -10.70 -7.19 -16.63
CA GLY A 142 -10.27 -8.59 -16.53
C GLY A 142 -9.50 -8.88 -15.23
N ASN A 143 -8.54 -8.04 -14.90
CA ASN A 143 -7.76 -8.16 -13.66
C ASN A 143 -8.62 -7.88 -12.42
N ASP A 144 -9.46 -6.87 -12.47
CA ASP A 144 -10.36 -6.51 -11.37
C ASP A 144 -11.30 -7.67 -11.03
N LYS A 145 -11.91 -8.29 -12.06
CA LYS A 145 -12.73 -9.48 -11.92
C LYS A 145 -11.96 -10.68 -11.36
N LEU A 146 -10.71 -10.87 -11.82
CA LEU A 146 -9.85 -11.95 -11.34
C LEU A 146 -9.51 -11.77 -9.85
N ILE A 147 -9.06 -10.59 -9.43
CA ILE A 147 -8.76 -10.27 -8.03
C ILE A 147 -10.01 -10.46 -7.17
N SER A 148 -11.16 -9.94 -7.59
CA SER A 148 -12.43 -10.06 -6.87
C SER A 148 -12.81 -11.53 -6.64
N ASN A 149 -12.76 -12.35 -7.69
CA ASN A 149 -13.11 -13.76 -7.58
C ASN A 149 -12.16 -14.55 -6.67
N LYS A 150 -10.85 -14.30 -6.80
CA LYS A 150 -9.83 -14.94 -5.95
C LYS A 150 -9.95 -14.54 -4.50
N MET A 151 -10.21 -13.26 -4.22
CA MET A 151 -10.46 -12.75 -2.87
C MET A 151 -11.70 -13.44 -2.25
N LYS A 152 -12.82 -13.53 -2.96
CA LYS A 152 -14.02 -14.24 -2.49
C LYS A 152 -13.73 -15.71 -2.21
N ASN A 153 -13.03 -16.40 -3.12
CA ASN A 153 -12.64 -17.79 -2.92
C ASN A 153 -11.76 -17.97 -1.67
N TYR A 154 -10.80 -17.06 -1.45
CA TYR A 154 -10.00 -17.08 -0.23
C TYR A 154 -10.86 -16.88 1.01
N LEU A 155 -11.68 -15.83 1.04
CA LEU A 155 -12.49 -15.47 2.22
C LEU A 155 -13.53 -16.54 2.57
N PHE A 156 -14.11 -17.24 1.56
CA PHE A 156 -15.22 -18.17 1.80
C PHE A 156 -14.82 -19.65 1.84
N ARG A 157 -13.65 -20.03 1.31
CA ARG A 157 -13.27 -21.42 1.15
C ARG A 157 -12.00 -21.84 1.88
N SER A 158 -11.17 -20.87 2.32
CA SER A 158 -9.97 -21.21 3.08
C SER A 158 -10.20 -21.07 4.58
N GLY A 159 -9.54 -21.92 5.38
CA GLY A 159 -9.63 -21.84 6.84
C GLY A 159 -9.16 -20.50 7.41
N GLU A 160 -8.08 -19.92 6.85
CA GLU A 160 -7.60 -18.59 7.27
C GLU A 160 -8.55 -17.47 6.81
N GLY A 161 -9.05 -17.55 5.57
CA GLY A 161 -9.92 -16.53 4.99
C GLY A 161 -11.26 -16.44 5.71
N ASN A 162 -11.86 -17.57 6.10
CA ASN A 162 -13.10 -17.63 6.86
C ASN A 162 -12.99 -16.87 8.21
N ASN A 163 -11.79 -16.80 8.78
CA ASN A 163 -11.54 -16.06 10.02
C ASN A 163 -11.26 -14.56 9.77
N CYS A 164 -11.19 -14.10 8.52
CA CYS A 164 -11.10 -12.68 8.19
C CYS A 164 -12.46 -11.98 8.26
N SER A 165 -13.22 -12.22 9.32
CA SER A 165 -14.62 -11.80 9.48
C SER A 165 -14.84 -10.27 9.55
N SER A 166 -13.78 -9.47 9.78
CA SER A 166 -13.89 -8.02 9.78
C SER A 166 -13.82 -7.40 8.38
N ILE A 167 -13.44 -8.15 7.36
CA ILE A 167 -13.44 -7.69 5.97
C ILE A 167 -14.83 -7.86 5.38
N ILE A 168 -15.35 -6.82 4.71
CA ILE A 168 -16.55 -6.92 3.87
C ILE A 168 -16.13 -7.62 2.58
N GLU A 169 -16.88 -8.64 2.19
CA GLU A 169 -16.50 -9.63 1.17
C GLU A 169 -16.54 -9.12 -0.27
N SER A 170 -16.81 -7.84 -0.46
CA SER A 170 -16.78 -7.19 -1.78
C SER A 170 -15.49 -6.41 -1.97
N ALA A 171 -14.74 -6.72 -3.01
CA ALA A 171 -13.66 -5.88 -3.48
C ALA A 171 -14.23 -4.71 -4.30
N PHE A 172 -13.82 -3.50 -3.98
CA PHE A 172 -14.12 -2.32 -4.75
C PHE A 172 -12.89 -1.96 -5.59
N PHE A 173 -13.13 -1.46 -6.79
CA PHE A 173 -12.06 -1.02 -7.70
C PHE A 173 -12.33 0.42 -8.05
N VAL A 174 -11.32 1.28 -7.85
CA VAL A 174 -11.42 2.72 -8.07
C VAL A 174 -10.22 3.19 -8.88
N SER A 175 -10.42 4.21 -9.69
CA SER A 175 -9.33 4.76 -10.50
C SER A 175 -8.52 5.76 -9.70
N SER A 176 -7.19 5.59 -9.66
CA SER A 176 -6.25 6.55 -9.07
C SER A 176 -6.30 7.95 -9.71
N LYS A 177 -6.90 8.08 -10.90
CA LYS A 177 -7.12 9.40 -11.53
C LYS A 177 -8.12 10.27 -10.78
N VAL A 178 -9.06 9.65 -10.05
CA VAL A 178 -10.16 10.36 -9.39
C VAL A 178 -10.20 10.15 -7.88
N GLU A 179 -9.39 9.22 -7.34
CA GLU A 179 -9.43 8.87 -5.92
C GLU A 179 -8.05 9.08 -5.26
N GLU A 180 -7.93 10.16 -4.50
CA GLU A 180 -6.68 10.54 -3.85
C GLU A 180 -6.18 9.52 -2.82
N SER A 181 -7.08 8.75 -2.20
CA SER A 181 -6.67 7.73 -1.22
C SER A 181 -5.88 6.58 -1.87
N ILE A 182 -6.15 6.28 -3.14
CA ILE A 182 -5.36 5.33 -3.91
C ILE A 182 -3.97 5.92 -4.23
N GLN A 183 -3.91 7.20 -4.62
CA GLN A 183 -2.61 7.88 -4.81
C GLN A 183 -1.77 7.91 -3.52
N LEU A 184 -2.42 8.01 -2.35
CA LEU A 184 -1.75 7.89 -1.06
C LEU A 184 -1.18 6.48 -0.84
N ALA A 185 -1.92 5.44 -1.25
CA ALA A 185 -1.45 4.05 -1.16
C ALA A 185 -0.29 3.78 -2.13
N ASP A 186 -0.35 4.29 -3.38
CA ASP A 186 0.73 4.26 -4.37
C ASP A 186 2.00 4.93 -3.83
N LEU A 187 1.88 6.14 -3.25
CA LEU A 187 3.02 6.83 -2.67
C LEU A 187 3.66 6.01 -1.53
N CYS A 188 2.85 5.45 -0.64
CA CYS A 188 3.36 4.60 0.45
C CYS A 188 4.06 3.34 -0.09
N ALA A 189 3.46 2.66 -1.07
CA ALA A 189 4.04 1.49 -1.70
C ALA A 189 5.38 1.82 -2.39
N GLY A 190 5.45 2.95 -3.09
CA GLY A 190 6.65 3.45 -3.74
C GLY A 190 7.78 3.77 -2.76
N ILE A 191 7.50 4.48 -1.66
CA ILE A 191 8.49 4.80 -0.63
C ILE A 191 9.04 3.52 0.01
N ILE A 192 8.16 2.59 0.40
CA ILE A 192 8.56 1.30 0.99
C ILE A 192 9.43 0.53 0.00
N ARG A 193 9.04 0.45 -1.29
CA ARG A 193 9.81 -0.23 -2.32
C ARG A 193 11.22 0.36 -2.45
N HIS A 194 11.35 1.67 -2.63
CA HIS A 194 12.65 2.34 -2.76
C HIS A 194 13.54 2.12 -1.54
N TYR A 195 12.96 2.15 -0.33
CA TYR A 195 13.71 1.86 0.88
C TYR A 195 14.31 0.45 0.87
N TYR A 196 13.53 -0.57 0.53
CA TYR A 196 13.99 -1.95 0.48
C TYR A 196 14.95 -2.24 -0.69
N GLU A 197 14.87 -1.48 -1.77
CA GLU A 197 15.74 -1.65 -2.94
C GLU A 197 17.09 -0.94 -2.80
N HIS A 198 17.14 0.19 -2.11
CA HIS A 198 18.30 1.09 -2.16
C HIS A 198 18.85 1.53 -0.80
N CYS A 199 18.08 1.40 0.29
CA CYS A 199 18.47 2.00 1.56
C CYS A 199 18.77 0.98 2.66
N ILE A 200 18.05 -0.15 2.70
CA ILE A 200 18.08 -1.07 3.85
C ILE A 200 19.46 -1.65 4.16
N ASP A 201 20.26 -1.93 3.13
CA ASP A 201 21.61 -2.52 3.25
C ASP A 201 22.71 -1.53 2.82
N ALA A 202 22.38 -0.25 2.62
CA ALA A 202 23.35 0.74 2.18
C ALA A 202 24.29 1.16 3.32
N ILE A 203 25.60 1.16 3.06
CA ILE A 203 26.63 1.62 4.01
C ILE A 203 26.58 3.15 4.10
N GLU A 204 26.39 3.83 2.97
CA GLU A 204 26.22 5.28 2.87
C GLU A 204 25.00 5.58 2.02
N LEU A 205 24.26 6.60 2.43
CA LEU A 205 23.05 7.05 1.72
C LEU A 205 23.39 8.29 0.89
N ASP A 206 23.10 8.24 -0.39
CA ASP A 206 23.02 9.46 -1.20
C ASP A 206 21.82 10.33 -0.78
N SER A 207 21.73 11.55 -1.32
CA SER A 207 20.66 12.49 -0.95
C SER A 207 19.26 11.96 -1.25
N PHE A 208 19.11 11.14 -2.30
CA PHE A 208 17.82 10.55 -2.63
C PHE A 208 17.46 9.44 -1.64
N SER A 209 18.40 8.53 -1.37
CA SER A 209 18.20 7.45 -0.41
C SER A 209 17.97 7.96 1.01
N ALA A 210 18.65 9.06 1.41
CA ALA A 210 18.42 9.70 2.70
C ALA A 210 16.98 10.27 2.80
N TRP A 211 16.50 10.95 1.76
CA TRP A 211 15.14 11.46 1.67
C TRP A 211 14.09 10.34 1.72
N ILE A 212 14.28 9.25 0.99
CA ILE A 212 13.41 8.07 1.04
C ILE A 212 13.40 7.44 2.44
N THR A 213 14.57 7.36 3.07
CA THR A 213 14.71 6.77 4.42
C THR A 213 13.94 7.56 5.47
N GLU A 214 14.00 8.89 5.43
CA GLU A 214 13.22 9.76 6.33
C GLU A 214 11.71 9.50 6.19
N MET A 215 11.20 9.51 4.96
CA MET A 215 9.79 9.25 4.69
C MET A 215 9.38 7.82 5.11
N TYR A 216 10.24 6.83 4.88
CA TYR A 216 9.98 5.45 5.27
C TYR A 216 9.80 5.30 6.78
N TYR A 217 10.63 5.95 7.60
CA TYR A 217 10.48 5.87 9.06
C TYR A 217 9.18 6.50 9.56
N ILE A 218 8.69 7.55 8.91
CA ILE A 218 7.36 8.10 9.21
C ILE A 218 6.29 7.07 8.86
N ILE A 219 6.33 6.43 7.69
CA ILE A 219 5.40 5.35 7.30
C ILE A 219 5.48 4.19 8.30
N GLN A 220 6.68 3.76 8.67
CA GLN A 220 6.90 2.68 9.63
C GLN A 220 6.28 3.00 10.99
N SER A 221 6.34 4.26 11.45
CA SER A 221 5.70 4.70 12.70
C SER A 221 4.17 4.59 12.67
N ARG A 222 3.58 4.51 11.48
CA ARG A 222 2.12 4.34 11.26
C ARG A 222 1.71 2.88 11.09
N THR A 223 2.61 1.94 11.30
CA THR A 223 2.29 0.50 11.37
C THR A 223 1.94 0.09 12.80
N CYS A 224 1.39 -1.10 12.96
CA CYS A 224 1.21 -1.72 14.26
C CYS A 224 1.25 -3.25 14.15
N LEU A 225 1.46 -3.92 15.28
CA LEU A 225 1.22 -5.35 15.39
C LEU A 225 -0.28 -5.62 15.42
N VAL A 226 -0.70 -6.66 14.74
CA VAL A 226 -2.11 -7.08 14.70
C VAL A 226 -2.23 -8.60 14.89
N PRO A 227 -3.32 -9.11 15.47
CA PRO A 227 -3.51 -10.55 15.61
C PRO A 227 -3.69 -11.19 14.23
N SER A 228 -3.19 -12.41 14.08
CA SER A 228 -3.52 -13.28 12.94
C SER A 228 -5.02 -13.64 12.97
N PRO A 229 -5.61 -14.05 11.84
CA PRO A 229 -7.01 -14.51 11.82
C PRO A 229 -7.30 -15.70 12.74
N LEU A 230 -6.29 -16.52 13.03
CA LEU A 230 -6.38 -17.65 13.94
C LEU A 230 -6.10 -17.29 15.40
N GLY A 231 -5.62 -16.07 15.67
CA GLY A 231 -5.27 -15.62 17.02
C GLY A 231 -3.98 -16.23 17.60
N ASP A 232 -3.26 -17.03 16.82
CA ASP A 232 -2.10 -17.81 17.25
C ASP A 232 -0.79 -16.99 17.33
N ARG A 233 -0.75 -15.84 16.67
CA ARG A 233 0.43 -14.97 16.61
C ARG A 233 0.10 -13.53 16.28
N GLN A 234 1.10 -12.64 16.51
CA GLN A 234 1.06 -11.25 16.06
C GLN A 234 1.73 -11.10 14.70
N LEU A 235 1.12 -10.30 13.83
CA LEU A 235 1.62 -10.00 12.49
C LEU A 235 2.21 -8.58 12.47
N GLN A 236 3.41 -8.44 11.91
CA GLN A 236 4.07 -7.14 11.71
C GLN A 236 3.38 -6.34 10.61
N GLY A 237 3.32 -5.01 10.76
CA GLY A 237 2.67 -4.12 9.81
C GLY A 237 3.32 -4.12 8.42
N ILE A 238 4.65 -3.97 8.35
CA ILE A 238 5.44 -4.17 7.13
C ILE A 238 6.15 -5.51 7.26
N TYR A 239 6.02 -6.37 6.26
CA TYR A 239 6.54 -7.73 6.30
C TYR A 239 7.22 -8.10 4.99
N LYS A 240 8.52 -8.43 5.07
CA LYS A 240 9.26 -9.00 3.93
C LYS A 240 8.96 -10.49 3.84
N LEU A 241 8.37 -10.89 2.73
CA LEU A 241 7.95 -12.27 2.49
C LEU A 241 9.18 -13.16 2.29
N PRO A 242 9.40 -14.19 3.11
CA PRO A 242 10.49 -15.13 2.90
C PRO A 242 10.32 -15.91 1.60
N ARG A 243 11.42 -16.20 0.90
CA ARG A 243 11.43 -16.93 -0.38
C ARG A 243 10.63 -18.24 -0.37
N LYS A 244 10.65 -18.99 0.75
CA LYS A 244 9.91 -20.25 0.90
C LYS A 244 8.39 -20.14 0.80
N PHE A 245 7.82 -18.95 0.92
CA PHE A 245 6.37 -18.72 0.80
C PHE A 245 5.98 -18.17 -0.58
N LEU A 246 6.91 -18.14 -1.50
CA LEU A 246 6.73 -17.56 -2.84
C LEU A 246 6.53 -18.65 -3.92
N ILE A 247 6.49 -19.94 -3.50
CA ILE A 247 6.25 -21.12 -4.34
C ILE A 247 4.80 -21.52 -4.27
#